data_b2b5f2822b3231465285a2b2211ab4e9
#
_entry.id   b2b5f2822b3231465285a2b2211ab4e9
#
_cell.length_a   1.000
_cell.length_b   1.000
_cell.length_c   1.000
_cell.angle_alpha   90.00
_cell.angle_beta   90.00
_cell.angle_gamma   90.00
#
_symmetry.space_group_name_H-M   'P 1'
#
loop_
_entity.id
_entity.type
_entity.pdbx_description
1 polymer ?
#
loop_
_entity_poly.entity_id
_entity_poly.type
_entity_poly.pdbx_seq_one_letter_code
_entity_poly.pdbx_strand_id
1 'polypeptide(L)'
;EAMLDIRQTGSDDEPLWLFENRTHGPLSIRVDFTEQSNVVSFPELPQVFLLPPRAGRELVAVGALDRRQSWRYRLQTETVPGDPAALHQPERPYRPPLAPGASFTIGQAFGGEFSHTEPPSYYAVDITMPVGTPIHAARAGVVMDVARWFHGAGLDRERHGPRANFVRILHSDGTMAVYAHLDYEGVKVRPGQRVRRGQVIGK
;
A
#
# COMPACT_ATOMS: atom_id res chain seq x y z
N GLU A 1 -7.62 7.07 5.11
CA GLU A 1 -6.68 8.19 4.83
C GLU A 1 -5.83 7.85 3.61
N ALA A 2 -5.45 8.85 2.81
CA ALA A 2 -4.54 8.65 1.70
C ALA A 2 -3.16 8.24 2.21
N MET A 3 -2.50 7.29 1.51
CA MET A 3 -1.15 6.83 1.87
C MET A 3 -0.09 7.89 1.59
N LEU A 4 -0.29 8.70 0.58
CA LEU A 4 0.60 9.75 0.11
C LEU A 4 -0.11 11.10 0.18
N ASP A 5 0.56 12.10 0.72
CA ASP A 5 0.16 13.49 0.65
C ASP A 5 1.07 14.21 -0.35
N ILE A 6 0.47 14.96 -1.27
CA ILE A 6 1.17 15.68 -2.33
C ILE A 6 0.80 17.15 -2.22
N ARG A 7 1.79 18.01 -2.13
CA ARG A 7 1.59 19.46 -2.04
C ARG A 7 2.50 20.19 -3.00
N GLN A 8 1.94 21.17 -3.66
CA GLN A 8 2.74 22.17 -4.37
C GLN A 8 3.11 23.29 -3.40
N THR A 9 4.37 23.68 -3.42
CA THR A 9 4.95 24.82 -2.72
C THR A 9 5.81 25.62 -3.71
N GLY A 10 6.46 26.70 -3.28
CA GLY A 10 7.20 27.57 -4.18
C GLY A 10 6.28 28.58 -4.89
N SER A 11 6.81 29.22 -5.92
CA SER A 11 6.05 30.16 -6.77
C SER A 11 5.45 29.44 -7.99
N ASP A 12 4.55 30.13 -8.69
CA ASP A 12 3.98 29.59 -9.94
C ASP A 12 5.04 29.42 -11.04
N ASP A 13 6.11 30.23 -11.01
CA ASP A 13 7.21 30.16 -11.95
C ASP A 13 8.27 29.11 -11.58
N GLU A 14 8.34 28.73 -10.31
CA GLU A 14 9.27 27.75 -9.75
C GLU A 14 8.54 26.86 -8.72
N PRO A 15 7.60 26.02 -9.15
CA PRO A 15 6.88 25.15 -8.25
C PRO A 15 7.77 24.03 -7.70
N LEU A 16 7.59 23.78 -6.41
CA LEU A 16 8.20 22.67 -5.70
C LEU A 16 7.13 21.68 -5.27
N TRP A 17 7.29 20.42 -5.65
CA TRP A 17 6.39 19.34 -5.27
C TRP A 17 6.96 18.57 -4.09
N LEU A 18 6.16 18.49 -3.04
CA LEU A 18 6.46 17.78 -1.79
C LEU A 18 5.61 16.53 -1.71
N PHE A 19 6.25 15.41 -1.47
CA PHE A 19 5.62 14.10 -1.30
C PHE A 19 5.87 13.62 0.14
N GLU A 20 4.81 13.31 0.88
CA GLU A 20 4.90 12.88 2.26
C GLU A 20 4.19 11.53 2.47
N ASN A 21 4.94 10.54 2.92
CA ASN A 21 4.42 9.22 3.27
C ASN A 21 3.64 9.28 4.58
N ARG A 22 2.34 8.98 4.55
CA ARG A 22 1.44 8.95 5.71
C ARG A 22 1.36 7.60 6.38
N THR A 23 1.97 6.55 5.82
CA THR A 23 1.90 5.19 6.36
C THR A 23 2.98 4.92 7.39
N HIS A 24 2.88 3.81 8.11
CA HIS A 24 3.90 3.32 9.04
C HIS A 24 4.84 2.26 8.43
N GLY A 25 4.91 2.22 7.11
CA GLY A 25 5.87 1.45 6.33
C GLY A 25 6.44 2.28 5.19
N PRO A 26 7.46 1.79 4.48
CA PRO A 26 7.98 2.47 3.31
C PRO A 26 6.91 2.58 2.21
N LEU A 27 7.04 3.59 1.37
CA LEU A 27 6.17 3.84 0.23
C LEU A 27 7.04 4.12 -0.98
N SER A 28 6.93 3.31 -2.01
CA SER A 28 7.59 3.57 -3.29
C SER A 28 6.66 4.41 -4.17
N ILE A 29 7.17 5.51 -4.70
CA ILE A 29 6.42 6.37 -5.61
C ILE A 29 7.22 6.57 -6.91
N ARG A 30 6.56 6.45 -8.04
CA ARG A 30 7.07 6.89 -9.33
C ARG A 30 6.41 8.21 -9.67
N VAL A 31 7.24 9.21 -9.98
CA VAL A 31 6.78 10.52 -10.43
C VAL A 31 7.19 10.69 -11.89
N ASP A 32 6.25 11.14 -12.72
CA ASP A 32 6.47 11.30 -14.16
C ASP A 32 5.66 12.48 -14.70
N PHE A 33 6.00 12.95 -15.90
CA PHE A 33 5.18 13.89 -16.66
C PHE A 33 4.25 13.11 -17.60
N THR A 34 2.95 13.42 -17.59
CA THR A 34 2.02 12.97 -18.63
C THR A 34 1.89 13.93 -19.78
N GLU A 35 2.10 15.21 -19.50
CA GLU A 35 2.15 16.28 -20.48
C GLU A 35 3.29 17.22 -20.12
N GLN A 36 4.10 17.60 -21.10
CA GLN A 36 5.18 18.55 -20.88
C GLN A 36 5.51 19.33 -22.16
N SER A 37 5.82 20.61 -22.00
CA SER A 37 6.31 21.47 -23.07
C SER A 37 7.17 22.56 -22.45
N ASN A 38 8.42 22.71 -22.92
CA ASN A 38 9.39 23.66 -22.42
C ASN A 38 9.60 23.54 -20.89
N VAL A 39 9.78 22.31 -20.37
CA VAL A 39 9.87 22.01 -18.94
C VAL A 39 11.14 21.26 -18.63
N VAL A 40 11.71 21.56 -17.47
CA VAL A 40 12.79 20.81 -16.83
C VAL A 40 12.42 20.54 -15.37
N SER A 41 12.90 19.43 -14.83
CA SER A 41 12.72 19.09 -13.42
C SER A 41 14.04 18.71 -12.75
N PHE A 42 14.09 18.91 -11.43
CA PHE A 42 15.16 18.39 -10.61
C PHE A 42 14.57 17.71 -9.36
N PRO A 43 14.87 16.42 -9.16
CA PRO A 43 15.62 15.54 -10.07
C PRO A 43 14.88 15.37 -11.41
N GLU A 44 15.60 14.91 -12.43
CA GLU A 44 15.03 14.63 -13.75
C GLU A 44 13.97 13.52 -13.66
N LEU A 45 12.81 13.75 -14.28
CA LEU A 45 11.71 12.79 -14.33
C LEU A 45 11.75 11.99 -15.65
N PRO A 46 11.30 10.70 -15.64
CA PRO A 46 10.66 9.98 -14.52
C PRO A 46 11.65 9.56 -13.43
N GLN A 47 11.21 9.63 -12.18
CA GLN A 47 12.01 9.23 -11.02
C GLN A 47 11.20 8.35 -10.06
N VAL A 48 11.86 7.34 -9.47
CA VAL A 48 11.30 6.52 -8.40
C VAL A 48 11.93 6.92 -7.07
N PHE A 49 11.08 7.19 -6.08
CA PHE A 49 11.49 7.51 -4.71
C PHE A 49 10.99 6.43 -3.76
N LEU A 50 11.83 6.04 -2.80
CA LEU A 50 11.44 5.24 -1.65
C LEU A 50 11.30 6.15 -0.44
N LEU A 51 10.07 6.45 -0.06
CA LEU A 51 9.76 7.32 1.07
C LEU A 51 9.73 6.51 2.37
N PRO A 52 10.53 6.87 3.39
CA PRO A 52 10.49 6.18 4.69
C PRO A 52 9.15 6.39 5.41
N PRO A 53 8.85 5.56 6.43
CA PRO A 53 7.59 5.65 7.16
C PRO A 53 7.38 6.99 7.84
N ARG A 54 6.20 7.60 7.73
CA ARG A 54 5.72 8.79 8.46
C ARG A 54 6.58 10.04 8.30
N ALA A 55 7.60 9.93 7.53
CA ALA A 55 8.50 11.04 7.24
C ALA A 55 8.74 11.04 5.74
N GLY A 56 9.56 11.00 5.07
CA GLY A 56 9.82 10.96 3.65
C GLY A 56 9.30 12.23 3.00
N ARG A 57 10.21 13.09 2.62
CA ARG A 57 9.93 14.26 1.85
C ARG A 57 10.88 14.27 0.67
N GLU A 58 10.28 14.09 -0.49
CA GLU A 58 11.05 14.32 -1.70
C GLU A 58 10.52 15.56 -2.38
N LEU A 59 11.43 16.41 -2.82
CA LEU A 59 11.11 17.62 -3.53
C LEU A 59 11.44 17.43 -5.00
N VAL A 60 10.45 17.67 -5.84
CA VAL A 60 10.65 17.78 -7.28
C VAL A 60 10.45 19.24 -7.65
N ALA A 61 11.53 19.89 -8.03
CA ALA A 61 11.49 21.23 -8.58
C ALA A 61 11.16 21.16 -10.07
N VAL A 62 10.27 22.03 -10.51
CA VAL A 62 9.87 22.11 -11.92
C VAL A 62 10.06 23.56 -12.40
N GLY A 63 10.49 23.74 -13.63
CA GLY A 63 10.67 25.08 -14.19
C GLY A 63 10.72 25.08 -15.71
N ALA A 64 10.73 26.27 -16.30
CA ALA A 64 10.89 26.43 -17.73
C ALA A 64 12.33 26.13 -18.19
N LEU A 65 12.47 25.32 -19.25
CA LEU A 65 13.75 25.09 -19.90
C LEU A 65 14.27 26.39 -20.56
N ASP A 66 13.41 27.12 -21.24
CA ASP A 66 13.66 28.48 -21.74
C ASP A 66 12.61 29.43 -21.14
N ARG A 67 13.06 30.32 -20.26
CA ARG A 67 12.22 31.31 -19.56
C ARG A 67 11.54 32.33 -20.46
N ARG A 68 11.94 32.43 -21.74
CA ARG A 68 11.34 33.35 -22.71
C ARG A 68 10.14 32.77 -23.43
N GLN A 69 9.86 31.48 -23.23
CA GLN A 69 8.78 30.76 -23.86
C GLN A 69 7.75 30.32 -22.81
N SER A 70 6.51 30.23 -23.23
CA SER A 70 5.47 29.60 -22.37
C SER A 70 5.81 28.15 -22.11
N TRP A 71 5.47 27.66 -20.91
CA TRP A 71 5.71 26.30 -20.49
C TRP A 71 4.48 25.72 -19.82
N ARG A 72 4.35 24.40 -19.85
CA ARG A 72 3.25 23.68 -19.21
C ARG A 72 3.66 22.24 -18.89
N TYR A 73 3.06 21.68 -17.86
CA TYR A 73 3.26 20.29 -17.49
C TYR A 73 2.05 19.74 -16.74
N ARG A 74 1.99 18.42 -16.68
CA ARG A 74 1.11 17.68 -15.79
C ARG A 74 1.91 16.55 -15.17
N LEU A 75 1.96 16.49 -13.83
CA LEU A 75 2.58 15.39 -13.09
C LEU A 75 1.56 14.27 -12.89
N GLN A 76 2.06 13.04 -12.92
CA GLN A 76 1.36 11.87 -12.42
C GLN A 76 2.24 11.14 -11.42
N THR A 77 1.58 10.44 -10.47
CA THR A 77 2.25 9.60 -9.49
C THR A 77 1.63 8.21 -9.48
N GLU A 78 2.49 7.20 -9.49
CA GLU A 78 2.12 5.82 -9.20
C GLU A 78 2.68 5.45 -7.83
N THR A 79 1.88 4.80 -7.01
CA THR A 79 2.22 4.54 -5.61
C THR A 79 2.11 3.06 -5.31
N VAL A 80 3.20 2.48 -4.80
CA VAL A 80 3.25 1.09 -4.37
C VAL A 80 3.63 1.04 -2.88
N PRO A 81 2.78 0.46 -2.01
CA PRO A 81 3.15 0.24 -0.62
C PRO A 81 4.36 -0.68 -0.51
N GLY A 82 5.30 -0.33 0.37
CA GLY A 82 6.50 -1.14 0.63
C GLY A 82 7.71 -0.74 -0.20
N ASP A 83 8.76 -1.53 -0.01
CA ASP A 83 9.99 -1.48 -0.80
C ASP A 83 9.99 -2.63 -1.81
N PRO A 84 9.95 -2.36 -3.12
CA PRO A 84 10.01 -3.42 -4.14
C PRO A 84 11.30 -4.24 -4.13
N ALA A 85 12.37 -3.73 -3.51
CA ALA A 85 13.65 -4.44 -3.36
C ALA A 85 13.71 -5.33 -2.09
N ALA A 86 12.65 -5.35 -1.26
CA ALA A 86 12.61 -6.17 -0.06
C ALA A 86 12.71 -7.66 -0.39
N LEU A 87 13.59 -8.36 0.31
CA LEU A 87 13.81 -9.80 0.12
C LEU A 87 13.11 -10.59 1.23
N HIS A 88 12.33 -11.59 0.83
CA HIS A 88 11.61 -12.45 1.75
C HIS A 88 12.57 -13.37 2.53
N GLN A 89 12.84 -13.03 3.78
CA GLN A 89 13.73 -13.76 4.70
C GLN A 89 13.09 -13.91 6.09
N PRO A 90 12.08 -14.77 6.26
CA PRO A 90 11.39 -14.91 7.53
C PRO A 90 12.26 -15.63 8.56
N GLU A 91 12.49 -15.01 9.72
CA GLU A 91 13.21 -15.60 10.85
C GLU A 91 12.54 -16.88 11.40
N ARG A 92 11.23 -16.99 11.25
CA ARG A 92 10.40 -18.10 11.70
C ARG A 92 9.32 -18.41 10.65
N PRO A 93 8.90 -19.69 10.54
CA PRO A 93 7.79 -20.05 9.66
C PRO A 93 6.53 -19.25 9.95
N TYR A 94 5.79 -18.93 8.92
CA TYR A 94 4.43 -18.38 9.07
C TYR A 94 3.53 -19.40 9.78
N ARG A 95 2.52 -18.89 10.46
CA ARG A 95 1.41 -19.72 10.93
C ARG A 95 0.16 -19.41 10.11
N PRO A 96 -0.79 -20.34 10.00
CA PRO A 96 -2.11 -19.98 9.48
C PRO A 96 -2.69 -18.78 10.24
N PRO A 97 -3.38 -17.86 9.57
CA PRO A 97 -3.96 -16.66 10.21
C PRO A 97 -5.24 -16.99 11.00
N LEU A 98 -5.25 -18.11 11.67
CA LEU A 98 -6.39 -18.73 12.34
C LEU A 98 -6.10 -19.01 13.81
N ALA A 99 -7.15 -19.20 14.60
CA ALA A 99 -7.01 -19.66 15.98
C ALA A 99 -6.33 -21.04 16.03
N PRO A 100 -5.57 -21.36 17.11
CA PRO A 100 -5.00 -22.71 17.27
C PRO A 100 -6.08 -23.79 17.20
N GLY A 101 -5.83 -24.83 16.39
CA GLY A 101 -6.76 -25.95 16.21
C GLY A 101 -7.94 -25.67 15.26
N ALA A 102 -8.13 -24.46 14.78
CA ALA A 102 -9.14 -24.17 13.75
C ALA A 102 -8.68 -24.70 12.39
N SER A 103 -9.65 -25.17 11.60
CA SER A 103 -9.45 -25.67 10.24
C SER A 103 -10.53 -25.07 9.33
N PHE A 104 -10.12 -24.53 8.18
CA PHE A 104 -11.00 -23.97 7.17
C PHE A 104 -10.54 -24.38 5.78
N THR A 105 -11.45 -24.33 4.83
CA THR A 105 -11.14 -24.66 3.44
C THR A 105 -10.41 -23.51 2.76
N ILE A 106 -9.34 -23.83 2.02
CA ILE A 106 -8.73 -22.90 1.07
C ILE A 106 -9.60 -22.93 -0.19
N GLY A 107 -10.27 -21.82 -0.46
CA GLY A 107 -11.11 -21.65 -1.65
C GLY A 107 -10.26 -21.39 -2.91
N GLN A 108 -9.17 -20.65 -2.76
CA GLN A 108 -8.25 -20.35 -3.84
C GLN A 108 -6.82 -20.13 -3.28
N ALA A 109 -5.82 -20.60 -4.01
CA ALA A 109 -4.41 -20.45 -3.66
C ALA A 109 -3.68 -19.56 -4.70
N PHE A 110 -2.36 -19.56 -4.67
CA PHE A 110 -1.50 -18.80 -5.57
C PHE A 110 -1.80 -19.08 -7.04
N GLY A 111 -1.90 -18.03 -7.85
CA GLY A 111 -2.18 -18.15 -9.28
C GLY A 111 -3.56 -18.72 -9.61
N GLY A 112 -4.49 -18.69 -8.67
CA GLY A 112 -5.86 -19.18 -8.87
C GLY A 112 -6.60 -18.40 -9.97
N GLU A 113 -7.24 -19.14 -10.87
CA GLU A 113 -7.80 -18.58 -12.12
C GLU A 113 -8.96 -17.59 -11.93
N PHE A 114 -9.63 -17.63 -10.78
CA PHE A 114 -10.78 -16.76 -10.56
C PHE A 114 -10.38 -15.33 -10.24
N SER A 115 -9.39 -15.10 -9.33
CA SER A 115 -9.03 -13.76 -8.87
C SER A 115 -7.55 -13.52 -8.63
N HIS A 116 -6.71 -14.55 -8.67
CA HIS A 116 -5.28 -14.45 -8.39
C HIS A 116 -4.43 -14.48 -9.67
N THR A 117 -4.95 -13.89 -10.75
CA THR A 117 -4.30 -13.85 -12.08
C THR A 117 -3.35 -12.66 -12.24
N GLU A 118 -3.57 -11.58 -11.47
CA GLU A 118 -2.81 -10.34 -11.60
C GLU A 118 -1.74 -10.21 -10.49
N PRO A 119 -0.61 -9.52 -10.74
CA PRO A 119 0.50 -9.41 -9.80
C PRO A 119 0.10 -9.03 -8.36
N PRO A 120 -0.82 -8.08 -8.11
CA PRO A 120 -1.19 -7.70 -6.75
C PRO A 120 -1.87 -8.81 -5.94
N SER A 121 -2.51 -9.77 -6.61
CA SER A 121 -3.25 -10.87 -5.97
C SER A 121 -2.67 -12.25 -6.22
N TYR A 122 -1.66 -12.38 -7.09
CA TYR A 122 -1.13 -13.68 -7.52
C TYR A 122 -0.73 -14.61 -6.36
N TYR A 123 -0.15 -14.05 -5.31
CA TYR A 123 0.28 -14.80 -4.11
C TYR A 123 -0.74 -14.75 -2.97
N ALA A 124 -1.99 -14.40 -3.26
CA ALA A 124 -3.04 -14.43 -2.25
C ALA A 124 -3.55 -15.86 -2.00
N VAL A 125 -4.09 -16.07 -0.79
CA VAL A 125 -4.76 -17.30 -0.37
C VAL A 125 -6.12 -16.92 0.17
N ASP A 126 -7.18 -17.42 -0.46
CA ASP A 126 -8.55 -17.23 0.00
C ASP A 126 -8.94 -18.36 0.94
N ILE A 127 -9.26 -18.02 2.17
CA ILE A 127 -9.69 -18.98 3.19
C ILE A 127 -11.17 -18.75 3.48
N THR A 128 -12.00 -19.73 3.15
CA THR A 128 -13.46 -19.66 3.36
C THR A 128 -13.78 -19.88 4.82
N MET A 129 -14.39 -18.88 5.45
CA MET A 129 -14.75 -18.94 6.86
C MET A 129 -16.01 -18.12 7.17
N PRO A 130 -16.73 -18.42 8.26
CA PRO A 130 -17.87 -17.61 8.69
C PRO A 130 -17.50 -16.16 8.98
N VAL A 131 -18.39 -15.22 8.64
CA VAL A 131 -18.24 -13.81 9.02
C VAL A 131 -18.08 -13.68 10.52
N GLY A 132 -17.17 -12.81 10.95
CA GLY A 132 -16.85 -12.63 12.38
C GLY A 132 -15.78 -13.58 12.93
N THR A 133 -15.27 -14.51 12.12
CA THR A 133 -14.14 -15.37 12.52
C THR A 133 -12.89 -14.51 12.85
N PRO A 134 -12.27 -14.70 14.04
CA PRO A 134 -11.05 -13.96 14.38
C PRO A 134 -9.88 -14.28 13.44
N ILE A 135 -9.27 -13.23 12.91
CA ILE A 135 -8.10 -13.30 12.05
C ILE A 135 -6.85 -12.98 12.86
N HIS A 136 -5.83 -13.81 12.72
CA HIS A 136 -4.59 -13.74 13.46
C HIS A 136 -3.42 -13.34 12.54
N ALA A 137 -2.47 -12.57 13.04
CA ALA A 137 -1.25 -12.25 12.30
C ALA A 137 -0.42 -13.52 12.05
N ALA A 138 -0.19 -13.87 10.80
CA ALA A 138 0.61 -15.03 10.40
C ALA A 138 2.08 -14.88 10.79
N ARG A 139 2.58 -13.64 10.83
CA ARG A 139 3.95 -13.25 11.21
C ARG A 139 3.90 -11.95 12.02
N ALA A 140 4.89 -11.74 12.89
CA ALA A 140 5.05 -10.49 13.62
C ALA A 140 5.45 -9.33 12.72
N GLY A 141 5.12 -8.10 13.12
CA GLY A 141 5.49 -6.91 12.37
C GLY A 141 4.90 -5.63 12.95
N VAL A 142 4.87 -4.59 12.13
CA VAL A 142 4.24 -3.31 12.42
C VAL A 142 3.06 -3.11 11.49
N VAL A 143 1.91 -2.72 12.00
CA VAL A 143 0.74 -2.36 11.20
C VAL A 143 1.09 -1.11 10.39
N MET A 144 1.19 -1.25 9.10
CA MET A 144 1.55 -0.18 8.18
C MET A 144 0.39 0.78 7.96
N ASP A 145 -0.76 0.22 7.59
CA ASP A 145 -2.01 0.93 7.37
C ASP A 145 -3.21 -0.02 7.52
N VAL A 146 -4.40 0.55 7.60
CA VAL A 146 -5.66 -0.19 7.72
C VAL A 146 -6.79 0.52 6.96
N ALA A 147 -7.76 -0.25 6.48
CA ALA A 147 -9.09 0.22 6.12
C ALA A 147 -10.14 -0.51 6.96
N ARG A 148 -11.18 0.20 7.45
CA ARG A 148 -12.14 -0.38 8.40
C ARG A 148 -13.59 0.08 8.25
N TRP A 149 -13.85 0.99 7.31
CA TRP A 149 -15.12 1.71 7.22
C TRP A 149 -15.94 1.35 5.98
N PHE A 150 -15.50 0.36 5.23
CA PHE A 150 -16.24 -0.06 4.05
C PHE A 150 -17.38 -0.99 4.45
N HIS A 151 -18.59 -0.65 3.99
CA HIS A 151 -19.78 -1.46 4.11
C HIS A 151 -20.01 -2.26 2.82
N GLY A 152 -20.54 -3.46 3.00
CA GLY A 152 -20.97 -4.30 1.90
C GLY A 152 -19.93 -5.31 1.46
N ALA A 153 -20.43 -6.36 0.87
CA ALA A 153 -19.69 -7.44 0.24
C ALA A 153 -20.33 -7.75 -1.11
N GLY A 154 -19.56 -8.23 -2.05
CA GLY A 154 -20.06 -8.63 -3.35
C GLY A 154 -18.97 -9.12 -4.28
N LEU A 155 -19.36 -9.89 -5.29
CA LEU A 155 -18.46 -10.43 -6.31
C LEU A 155 -18.14 -9.41 -7.42
N ASP A 156 -18.81 -8.26 -7.42
CA ASP A 156 -18.53 -7.18 -8.35
C ASP A 156 -17.20 -6.50 -8.01
N ARG A 157 -16.17 -6.83 -8.78
CA ARG A 157 -14.80 -6.35 -8.59
C ARG A 157 -14.64 -4.87 -8.85
N GLU A 158 -15.35 -4.29 -9.79
CA GLU A 158 -15.27 -2.86 -10.09
C GLU A 158 -15.83 -2.05 -8.94
N ARG A 159 -16.91 -2.54 -8.34
CA ARG A 159 -17.62 -1.87 -7.25
C ARG A 159 -16.99 -2.13 -5.87
N HIS A 160 -16.52 -3.33 -5.60
CA HIS A 160 -16.11 -3.78 -4.25
C HIS A 160 -14.61 -4.07 -4.12
N GLY A 161 -13.89 -4.37 -5.20
CA GLY A 161 -12.47 -4.71 -5.16
C GLY A 161 -11.59 -3.65 -4.47
N PRO A 162 -11.71 -2.34 -4.81
CA PRO A 162 -10.90 -1.29 -4.20
C PRO A 162 -11.34 -0.93 -2.77
N ARG A 163 -12.45 -1.47 -2.26
CA ARG A 163 -13.12 -1.05 -1.04
C ARG A 163 -13.16 -2.13 0.05
N ALA A 164 -12.19 -3.01 0.08
CA ALA A 164 -12.09 -4.01 1.14
C ALA A 164 -11.54 -3.40 2.44
N ASN A 165 -12.12 -3.81 3.59
CA ASN A 165 -11.48 -3.58 4.88
C ASN A 165 -10.25 -4.48 5.00
N PHE A 166 -9.14 -3.94 5.47
CA PHE A 166 -7.88 -4.68 5.54
C PHE A 166 -6.97 -4.21 6.66
N VAL A 167 -6.02 -5.07 6.99
CA VAL A 167 -4.82 -4.75 7.78
C VAL A 167 -3.60 -5.12 6.95
N ARG A 168 -2.65 -4.18 6.77
CA ARG A 168 -1.34 -4.44 6.17
C ARG A 168 -0.28 -4.42 7.25
N ILE A 169 0.55 -5.48 7.30
CA ILE A 169 1.61 -5.65 8.30
C ILE A 169 2.95 -5.69 7.59
N LEU A 170 3.84 -4.76 7.94
CA LEU A 170 5.23 -4.74 7.51
C LEU A 170 6.06 -5.64 8.44
N HIS A 171 6.83 -6.54 7.86
CA HIS A 171 7.72 -7.46 8.56
C HIS A 171 9.16 -6.92 8.68
N SER A 172 9.99 -7.57 9.51
CA SER A 172 11.37 -7.17 9.78
C SER A 172 12.29 -7.18 8.56
N ASP A 173 11.96 -7.99 7.55
CA ASP A 173 12.68 -8.10 6.29
C ASP A 173 12.18 -7.15 5.18
N GLY A 174 11.28 -6.23 5.50
CA GLY A 174 10.70 -5.28 4.54
C GLY A 174 9.54 -5.84 3.71
N THR A 175 9.26 -7.14 3.78
CA THR A 175 8.09 -7.72 3.11
C THR A 175 6.81 -7.44 3.90
N MET A 176 5.65 -7.65 3.28
CA MET A 176 4.36 -7.33 3.87
C MET A 176 3.36 -8.48 3.74
N ALA A 177 2.42 -8.54 4.69
CA ALA A 177 1.21 -9.34 4.57
C ALA A 177 -0.01 -8.43 4.59
N VAL A 178 -0.99 -8.71 3.72
CA VAL A 178 -2.28 -8.04 3.68
C VAL A 178 -3.36 -9.03 4.08
N TYR A 179 -4.18 -8.66 5.06
CA TYR A 179 -5.35 -9.41 5.52
C TYR A 179 -6.58 -8.61 5.10
N ALA A 180 -7.20 -9.03 4.01
CA ALA A 180 -8.30 -8.32 3.38
C ALA A 180 -9.67 -8.97 3.67
N HIS A 181 -10.74 -8.29 3.24
CA HIS A 181 -12.14 -8.71 3.41
C HIS A 181 -12.57 -8.86 4.88
N LEU A 182 -11.99 -8.05 5.76
CA LEU A 182 -12.41 -7.96 7.14
C LEU A 182 -13.80 -7.30 7.23
N ASP A 183 -14.52 -7.66 8.29
CA ASP A 183 -15.85 -7.14 8.56
C ASP A 183 -15.83 -5.60 8.77
N TYR A 184 -16.98 -4.96 8.60
CA TYR A 184 -17.15 -3.56 8.96
C TYR A 184 -16.81 -3.37 10.44
N GLU A 185 -15.96 -2.38 10.75
CA GLU A 185 -15.37 -2.18 12.09
C GLU A 185 -14.67 -3.42 12.66
N GLY A 186 -14.39 -4.42 11.81
CA GLY A 186 -13.75 -5.68 12.21
C GLY A 186 -12.27 -5.58 12.55
N VAL A 187 -11.59 -4.51 12.12
CA VAL A 187 -10.15 -4.28 12.39
C VAL A 187 -9.92 -3.99 13.88
N LYS A 188 -9.02 -4.75 14.53
CA LYS A 188 -8.72 -4.69 15.97
C LYS A 188 -7.37 -4.05 16.31
N VAL A 189 -6.65 -3.59 15.32
CA VAL A 189 -5.34 -2.96 15.45
C VAL A 189 -5.32 -1.56 14.80
N ARG A 190 -4.28 -0.78 15.05
CA ARG A 190 -4.12 0.58 14.52
C ARG A 190 -2.78 0.75 13.82
N PRO A 191 -2.66 1.66 12.84
CA PRO A 191 -1.39 1.98 12.21
C PRO A 191 -0.30 2.30 13.24
N GLY A 192 0.91 1.81 12.99
CA GLY A 192 2.06 1.93 13.90
C GLY A 192 2.09 0.91 15.05
N GLN A 193 1.04 0.15 15.26
CA GLN A 193 1.01 -0.87 16.31
C GLN A 193 1.93 -2.05 15.96
N ARG A 194 2.79 -2.47 16.91
CA ARG A 194 3.51 -3.74 16.81
C ARG A 194 2.58 -4.89 17.13
N VAL A 195 2.60 -5.92 16.30
CA VAL A 195 1.83 -7.14 16.47
C VAL A 195 2.75 -8.35 16.54
N ARG A 196 2.37 -9.34 17.38
CA ARG A 196 3.07 -10.62 17.48
C ARG A 196 2.45 -11.64 16.52
N ARG A 197 3.26 -12.61 16.09
CA ARG A 197 2.74 -13.77 15.37
C ARG A 197 1.64 -14.46 16.20
N GLY A 198 0.47 -14.64 15.62
CA GLY A 198 -0.71 -15.23 16.26
C GLY A 198 -1.58 -14.25 17.06
N GLN A 199 -1.26 -12.99 17.11
CA GLN A 199 -2.14 -11.97 17.70
C GLN A 199 -3.39 -11.78 16.84
N VAL A 200 -4.56 -11.64 17.46
CA VAL A 200 -5.80 -11.24 16.76
C VAL A 200 -5.64 -9.82 16.23
N ILE A 201 -5.92 -9.63 14.96
CA ILE A 201 -5.78 -8.34 14.25
C ILE A 201 -7.09 -7.85 13.65
N GLY A 202 -8.07 -8.75 13.51
CA GLY A 202 -9.38 -8.44 12.95
C GLY A 202 -10.34 -9.61 13.03
N LYS A 203 -11.47 -9.47 12.38
CA LYS A 203 -12.48 -10.50 12.19
C LYS A 203 -13.20 -10.28 10.86
#